data_329b763ddda631c50289f1c5ef3b6cfd
#
_entry.id   329b763ddda631c50289f1c5ef3b6cfd
#
_cell.length_a   1.000
_cell.length_b   1.000
_cell.length_c   1.000
_cell.angle_alpha   90.00
_cell.angle_beta   90.00
_cell.angle_gamma   90.00
#
_symmetry.space_group_name_H-M   'P 1'
#
loop_
_entity.id
_entity.type
_entity.pdbx_description
1 polymer ?
#
loop_
_entity_poly.entity_id
_entity_poly.type
_entity_poly.pdbx_seq_one_letter_code
_entity_poly.pdbx_strand_id
1 'polypeptide(L)'
;KAIVGTVTGTSISYGSPTTFEAGQTNLSVSGAAIRLSDTTLMIVFEDASDSSKAKAIIGTVSGSSISFGSPATFGTSNSSKFSVVSKLNDTSAIIAWSDTASTERGKAVVATISGTSISFGASVIFDSTYIIRFGVAALSSTKFVIAYQDDRTAVTKTGKAIVGTISGTSITLGSEATFTSGNLYNYYLGVVKTGTDEFRVGYPDPDNSWYPSFRPATVSGTSITYGTKVVLSSIGQVNQVYVDSNGEPGSVFGFDRSAVSY
;
A
#
# COMPACT_ATOMS: atom_id res chain seq x y z
N LYS A 1 -0.86 15.64 -12.08
CA LYS A 1 0.10 16.69 -11.72
C LYS A 1 0.54 16.56 -10.27
N ALA A 2 1.74 17.05 -9.95
CA ALA A 2 2.26 17.19 -8.59
C ALA A 2 2.76 18.62 -8.37
N ILE A 3 2.82 19.05 -7.11
CA ILE A 3 3.31 20.35 -6.68
C ILE A 3 4.14 20.17 -5.41
N VAL A 4 5.23 20.94 -5.29
CA VAL A 4 6.05 20.95 -4.08
C VAL A 4 5.51 22.02 -3.12
N GLY A 5 5.24 21.64 -1.87
CA GLY A 5 4.93 22.55 -0.79
C GLY A 5 6.12 22.68 0.16
N THR A 6 6.52 23.89 0.48
CA THR A 6 7.57 24.20 1.47
C THR A 6 6.92 24.71 2.75
N VAL A 7 7.17 24.04 3.86
CA VAL A 7 6.65 24.40 5.19
C VAL A 7 7.71 25.24 5.92
N THR A 8 7.31 26.39 6.41
CA THR A 8 8.16 27.26 7.24
C THR A 8 7.34 27.71 8.45
N GLY A 9 7.65 27.15 9.61
CA GLY A 9 6.82 27.32 10.81
C GLY A 9 5.41 26.77 10.60
N THR A 10 4.41 27.64 10.64
CA THR A 10 2.99 27.32 10.40
C THR A 10 2.50 27.71 9.02
N SER A 11 3.38 28.16 8.12
CA SER A 11 3.04 28.62 6.76
C SER A 11 3.48 27.61 5.72
N ILE A 12 2.72 27.52 4.63
CA ILE A 12 3.05 26.71 3.45
C ILE A 12 3.12 27.64 2.23
N SER A 13 4.19 27.50 1.44
CA SER A 13 4.33 28.08 0.12
C SER A 13 4.39 26.96 -0.92
N TYR A 14 3.85 27.20 -2.13
CA TYR A 14 3.80 26.22 -3.19
C TYR A 14 4.65 26.65 -4.39
N GLY A 15 5.32 25.68 -4.98
CA GLY A 15 5.98 25.83 -6.27
C GLY A 15 4.98 25.80 -7.45
N SER A 16 5.49 25.59 -8.66
CA SER A 16 4.64 25.42 -9.83
C SER A 16 4.22 23.97 -10.02
N PRO A 17 2.94 23.70 -10.37
CA PRO A 17 2.49 22.35 -10.65
C PRO A 17 3.18 21.76 -11.88
N THR A 18 3.70 20.55 -11.77
CA THR A 18 4.34 19.80 -12.87
C THR A 18 3.51 18.59 -13.23
N THR A 19 3.31 18.36 -14.53
CA THR A 19 2.57 17.21 -15.05
C THR A 19 3.50 16.00 -15.09
N PHE A 20 3.14 14.90 -14.42
CA PHE A 20 3.86 13.62 -14.49
C PHE A 20 3.23 12.64 -15.50
N GLU A 21 1.97 12.85 -15.83
CA GLU A 21 1.24 12.12 -16.87
C GLU A 21 0.25 13.08 -17.54
N ALA A 22 0.30 13.13 -18.88
CA ALA A 22 -0.56 14.02 -19.68
C ALA A 22 -1.95 13.43 -19.91
N GLY A 23 -2.04 12.12 -19.90
CA GLY A 23 -3.28 11.37 -20.08
C GLY A 23 -4.16 11.34 -18.82
N GLN A 24 -5.25 10.63 -18.92
CA GLN A 24 -6.16 10.42 -17.79
C GLN A 24 -5.54 9.40 -16.83
N THR A 25 -5.33 9.81 -15.57
CA THR A 25 -4.85 8.94 -14.50
C THR A 25 -5.97 8.69 -13.49
N ASN A 26 -6.04 7.48 -12.97
CA ASN A 26 -6.93 7.13 -11.86
C ASN A 26 -6.11 7.00 -10.57
N LEU A 27 -6.07 8.06 -9.77
CA LEU A 27 -5.43 8.11 -8.45
C LEU A 27 -6.39 7.81 -7.30
N SER A 28 -7.70 7.94 -7.55
CA SER A 28 -8.72 7.78 -6.50
C SER A 28 -8.94 6.33 -6.08
N VAL A 29 -8.55 5.39 -6.93
CA VAL A 29 -8.76 3.95 -6.71
C VAL A 29 -7.41 3.21 -6.59
N SER A 30 -6.31 3.82 -7.04
CA SER A 30 -5.00 3.20 -7.08
C SER A 30 -3.92 4.25 -7.30
N GLY A 31 -3.51 4.90 -6.26
CA GLY A 31 -2.37 5.81 -6.34
C GLY A 31 -1.72 5.93 -4.98
N ALA A 32 -0.46 5.61 -4.92
CA ALA A 32 0.35 5.84 -3.76
C ALA A 32 1.62 6.58 -4.16
N ALA A 33 2.10 7.41 -3.28
CA ALA A 33 3.39 8.07 -3.41
C ALA A 33 4.24 7.74 -2.20
N ILE A 34 5.51 7.44 -2.43
CA ILE A 34 6.49 7.22 -1.35
C ILE A 34 7.71 8.09 -1.56
N ARG A 35 8.29 8.55 -0.45
CA ARG A 35 9.60 9.17 -0.44
C ARG A 35 10.68 8.09 -0.51
N LEU A 36 11.59 8.18 -1.48
CA LEU A 36 12.75 7.31 -1.60
C LEU A 36 13.97 7.91 -0.89
N SER A 37 14.22 9.20 -1.11
CA SER A 37 15.30 9.95 -0.47
C SER A 37 14.83 11.37 -0.13
N ASP A 38 15.73 12.25 0.30
CA ASP A 38 15.39 13.65 0.57
C ASP A 38 14.91 14.42 -0.66
N THR A 39 15.32 13.98 -1.84
CA THR A 39 15.01 14.66 -3.09
C THR A 39 14.25 13.79 -4.10
N THR A 40 14.04 12.52 -3.82
CA THR A 40 13.37 11.62 -4.78
C THR A 40 12.14 10.97 -4.19
N LEU A 41 11.13 10.81 -5.00
CA LEU A 41 9.88 10.12 -4.68
C LEU A 41 9.47 9.20 -5.84
N MET A 42 8.68 8.18 -5.53
CA MET A 42 8.01 7.34 -6.52
C MET A 42 6.51 7.56 -6.42
N ILE A 43 5.86 7.70 -7.57
CA ILE A 43 4.39 7.68 -7.69
C ILE A 43 4.02 6.43 -8.46
N VAL A 44 3.04 5.65 -7.95
CA VAL A 44 2.40 4.56 -8.68
C VAL A 44 0.98 4.97 -9.02
N PHE A 45 0.52 4.66 -10.23
CA PHE A 45 -0.78 5.09 -10.74
C PHE A 45 -1.30 4.16 -11.84
N GLU A 46 -2.60 4.20 -12.06
CA GLU A 46 -3.25 3.61 -13.23
C GLU A 46 -3.29 4.65 -14.35
N ASP A 47 -2.78 4.31 -15.52
CA ASP A 47 -2.90 5.13 -16.72
C ASP A 47 -4.12 4.70 -17.53
N ALA A 48 -5.23 5.39 -17.32
CA ALA A 48 -6.48 5.10 -18.00
C ALA A 48 -6.42 5.39 -19.50
N SER A 49 -5.50 6.24 -19.95
CA SER A 49 -5.28 6.54 -21.37
C SER A 49 -4.45 5.47 -22.08
N ASP A 50 -3.71 4.64 -21.34
CA ASP A 50 -2.95 3.49 -21.85
C ASP A 50 -3.57 2.17 -21.37
N SER A 51 -4.82 1.94 -21.69
CA SER A 51 -5.56 0.70 -21.39
C SER A 51 -5.55 0.34 -19.90
N SER A 52 -5.61 1.34 -19.01
CA SER A 52 -5.60 1.16 -17.55
C SER A 52 -4.41 0.35 -17.03
N LYS A 53 -3.24 0.51 -17.63
CA LYS A 53 -2.01 -0.13 -17.16
C LYS A 53 -1.53 0.50 -15.85
N ALA A 54 -0.95 -0.31 -14.99
CA ALA A 54 -0.27 0.18 -13.80
C ALA A 54 1.15 0.65 -14.14
N LYS A 55 1.45 1.88 -13.77
CA LYS A 55 2.73 2.54 -14.03
C LYS A 55 3.33 3.10 -12.75
N ALA A 56 4.64 3.23 -12.75
CA ALA A 56 5.40 3.94 -11.73
C ALA A 56 6.29 4.99 -12.38
N ILE A 57 6.52 6.11 -11.69
CA ILE A 57 7.38 7.20 -12.15
C ILE A 57 8.19 7.76 -10.99
N ILE A 58 9.42 8.16 -11.26
CA ILE A 58 10.30 8.81 -10.28
C ILE A 58 10.20 10.34 -10.47
N GLY A 59 9.94 11.03 -9.38
CA GLY A 59 10.03 12.48 -9.28
C GLY A 59 11.29 12.89 -8.53
N THR A 60 11.95 13.95 -9.01
CA THR A 60 13.09 14.58 -8.36
C THR A 60 12.73 16.01 -7.96
N VAL A 61 12.86 16.31 -6.67
CA VAL A 61 12.57 17.62 -6.07
C VAL A 61 13.86 18.42 -5.98
N SER A 62 13.81 19.68 -6.44
CA SER A 62 14.88 20.67 -6.33
C SER A 62 14.29 22.00 -5.92
N GLY A 63 14.53 22.41 -4.66
CA GLY A 63 13.87 23.58 -4.08
C GLY A 63 12.35 23.43 -4.11
N SER A 64 11.66 24.37 -4.74
CA SER A 64 10.19 24.35 -4.91
C SER A 64 9.73 23.71 -6.22
N SER A 65 10.65 23.11 -7.00
CA SER A 65 10.35 22.50 -8.29
C SER A 65 10.42 20.98 -8.20
N ILE A 66 9.64 20.27 -9.04
CA ILE A 66 9.70 18.83 -9.23
C ILE A 66 9.83 18.53 -10.72
N SER A 67 10.69 17.57 -11.07
CA SER A 67 10.81 17.02 -12.42
C SER A 67 10.56 15.50 -12.37
N PHE A 68 10.16 14.92 -13.50
CA PHE A 68 9.83 13.51 -13.60
C PHE A 68 10.66 12.82 -14.67
N GLY A 69 11.01 11.55 -14.41
CA GLY A 69 11.54 10.65 -15.41
C GLY A 69 10.47 10.12 -16.37
N SER A 70 10.77 9.03 -17.07
CA SER A 70 9.78 8.35 -17.91
C SER A 70 8.99 7.34 -17.07
N PRO A 71 7.65 7.22 -17.26
CA PRO A 71 6.87 6.19 -16.61
C PRO A 71 7.29 4.79 -17.05
N ALA A 72 7.33 3.84 -16.11
CA ALA A 72 7.58 2.44 -16.37
C ALA A 72 6.36 1.60 -15.99
N THR A 73 5.97 0.65 -16.87
CA THR A 73 4.80 -0.21 -16.68
C THR A 73 5.15 -1.47 -15.90
N PHE A 74 4.43 -1.77 -14.83
CA PHE A 74 4.58 -3.01 -14.05
C PHE A 74 3.36 -3.94 -14.14
N GLY A 75 2.18 -3.40 -14.43
CA GLY A 75 0.97 -4.17 -14.70
C GLY A 75 0.54 -4.02 -16.16
N THR A 76 0.53 -5.12 -16.92
CA THR A 76 0.39 -5.12 -18.39
C THR A 76 -1.04 -5.23 -18.89
N SER A 77 -2.00 -5.44 -18.02
CA SER A 77 -3.37 -5.72 -18.39
C SER A 77 -4.34 -4.57 -18.14
N ASN A 78 -5.45 -4.63 -18.84
CA ASN A 78 -6.53 -3.65 -18.93
C ASN A 78 -7.27 -3.30 -17.62
N SER A 79 -6.63 -3.35 -16.51
CA SER A 79 -7.05 -2.71 -15.25
C SER A 79 -6.22 -3.21 -14.07
N SER A 80 -5.13 -2.53 -13.81
CA SER A 80 -4.38 -2.73 -12.58
C SER A 80 -4.89 -1.71 -11.57
N LYS A 81 -5.80 -2.15 -10.71
CA LYS A 81 -6.43 -1.29 -9.70
C LYS A 81 -5.74 -1.38 -8.34
N PHE A 82 -5.97 -0.39 -7.50
CA PHE A 82 -5.58 -0.40 -6.08
C PHE A 82 -4.08 -0.63 -5.83
N SER A 83 -3.19 0.01 -6.61
CA SER A 83 -1.75 -0.11 -6.38
C SER A 83 -1.32 0.52 -5.07
N VAL A 84 -0.53 -0.20 -4.28
CA VAL A 84 0.13 0.29 -3.07
C VAL A 84 1.63 0.05 -3.18
N VAL A 85 2.43 0.89 -2.51
CA VAL A 85 3.88 0.83 -2.60
C VAL A 85 4.51 1.08 -1.24
N SER A 86 5.62 0.39 -0.94
CA SER A 86 6.42 0.63 0.26
C SER A 86 7.91 0.63 -0.08
N LYS A 87 8.65 1.55 0.51
CA LYS A 87 10.10 1.69 0.31
C LYS A 87 10.83 0.54 1.00
N LEU A 88 11.67 -0.17 0.25
CA LEU A 88 12.62 -1.17 0.79
C LEU A 88 13.94 -0.50 1.19
N ASN A 89 14.46 0.35 0.31
CA ASN A 89 15.62 1.21 0.52
C ASN A 89 15.60 2.35 -0.52
N ASP A 90 16.66 3.17 -0.60
CA ASP A 90 16.68 4.35 -1.48
C ASP A 90 16.62 4.02 -2.98
N THR A 91 16.93 2.78 -3.35
CA THR A 91 16.98 2.31 -4.74
C THR A 91 16.05 1.14 -5.02
N SER A 92 15.15 0.78 -4.10
CA SER A 92 14.18 -0.28 -4.32
C SER A 92 12.88 -0.08 -3.53
N ALA A 93 11.79 -0.57 -4.10
CA ALA A 93 10.47 -0.56 -3.51
C ALA A 93 9.73 -1.86 -3.80
N ILE A 94 8.79 -2.23 -2.92
CA ILE A 94 7.81 -3.28 -3.17
C ILE A 94 6.50 -2.62 -3.59
N ILE A 95 5.94 -3.08 -4.70
CA ILE A 95 4.64 -2.64 -5.23
C ILE A 95 3.70 -3.84 -5.19
N ALA A 96 2.48 -3.64 -4.70
CA ALA A 96 1.40 -4.62 -4.81
C ALA A 96 0.20 -3.98 -5.50
N TRP A 97 -0.53 -4.78 -6.30
CA TRP A 97 -1.72 -4.31 -7.03
C TRP A 97 -2.73 -5.44 -7.26
N SER A 98 -3.94 -5.05 -7.60
CA SER A 98 -4.96 -5.97 -8.10
C SER A 98 -4.90 -6.04 -9.63
N ASP A 99 -4.68 -7.23 -10.18
CA ASP A 99 -4.67 -7.48 -11.63
C ASP A 99 -6.02 -8.01 -12.08
N THR A 100 -6.82 -7.16 -12.69
CA THR A 100 -8.20 -7.50 -13.09
C THR A 100 -8.29 -8.21 -14.42
N ALA A 101 -7.23 -8.29 -15.24
CA ALA A 101 -7.25 -9.04 -16.50
C ALA A 101 -7.33 -10.56 -16.30
N SER A 102 -6.95 -11.02 -15.11
CA SER A 102 -6.92 -12.44 -14.76
C SER A 102 -7.74 -12.75 -13.51
N THR A 103 -8.98 -12.29 -13.42
CA THR A 103 -9.85 -12.52 -12.25
C THR A 103 -9.47 -11.76 -10.97
N GLU A 104 -8.91 -10.55 -11.12
CA GLU A 104 -8.60 -9.62 -10.01
C GLU A 104 -7.65 -10.19 -8.92
N ARG A 105 -6.59 -10.85 -9.38
CA ARG A 105 -5.58 -11.47 -8.51
C ARG A 105 -4.68 -10.43 -7.85
N GLY A 106 -4.35 -10.65 -6.60
CA GLY A 106 -3.33 -9.87 -5.89
C GLY A 106 -1.93 -10.22 -6.38
N LYS A 107 -1.20 -9.24 -6.92
CA LYS A 107 0.17 -9.39 -7.39
C LYS A 107 1.13 -8.47 -6.67
N ALA A 108 2.38 -8.87 -6.60
CA ALA A 108 3.47 -8.05 -6.04
C ALA A 108 4.72 -8.13 -6.92
N VAL A 109 5.50 -7.04 -6.95
CA VAL A 109 6.76 -6.95 -7.71
C VAL A 109 7.76 -6.05 -6.99
N VAL A 110 9.04 -6.38 -7.10
CA VAL A 110 10.13 -5.49 -6.67
C VAL A 110 10.47 -4.53 -7.82
N ALA A 111 10.45 -3.23 -7.51
CA ALA A 111 10.97 -2.18 -8.37
C ALA A 111 12.41 -1.85 -7.97
N THR A 112 13.31 -1.72 -8.95
CA THR A 112 14.67 -1.23 -8.79
C THR A 112 14.83 0.12 -9.49
N ILE A 113 15.40 1.10 -8.79
CA ILE A 113 15.53 2.49 -9.22
C ILE A 113 16.98 2.81 -9.49
N SER A 114 17.26 3.39 -10.67
CA SER A 114 18.57 3.93 -11.06
C SER A 114 18.38 5.34 -11.63
N GLY A 115 18.72 6.36 -10.84
CA GLY A 115 18.40 7.74 -11.17
C GLY A 115 16.88 7.93 -11.25
N THR A 116 16.37 8.28 -12.43
CA THR A 116 14.93 8.42 -12.71
C THR A 116 14.34 7.23 -13.47
N SER A 117 15.13 6.19 -13.74
CA SER A 117 14.71 4.97 -14.44
C SER A 117 14.23 3.92 -13.44
N ILE A 118 13.22 3.13 -13.83
CA ILE A 118 12.67 2.03 -13.04
C ILE A 118 12.74 0.74 -13.85
N SER A 119 13.17 -0.34 -13.22
CA SER A 119 13.06 -1.71 -13.73
C SER A 119 12.33 -2.59 -12.72
N PHE A 120 11.70 -3.66 -13.18
CA PHE A 120 10.91 -4.55 -12.35
C PHE A 120 11.41 -5.99 -12.43
N GLY A 121 11.36 -6.70 -11.31
CA GLY A 121 11.54 -8.14 -11.26
C GLY A 121 10.35 -8.90 -11.82
N ALA A 122 10.36 -10.23 -11.64
CA ALA A 122 9.18 -11.05 -11.93
C ALA A 122 8.10 -10.82 -10.86
N SER A 123 6.86 -10.62 -11.29
CA SER A 123 5.73 -10.50 -10.36
C SER A 123 5.33 -11.87 -9.79
N VAL A 124 4.89 -11.89 -8.54
CA VAL A 124 4.31 -13.07 -7.89
C VAL A 124 2.83 -12.82 -7.57
N ILE A 125 2.04 -13.89 -7.53
CA ILE A 125 0.64 -13.85 -7.10
C ILE A 125 0.61 -14.15 -5.61
N PHE A 126 0.15 -13.22 -4.77
CA PHE A 126 -0.01 -13.44 -3.33
C PHE A 126 -1.43 -13.89 -2.97
N ASP A 127 -2.40 -13.59 -3.81
CA ASP A 127 -3.72 -14.19 -3.74
C ASP A 127 -4.27 -14.43 -5.16
N SER A 128 -4.92 -15.60 -5.36
CA SER A 128 -5.45 -16.03 -6.66
C SER A 128 -6.91 -15.65 -6.87
N THR A 129 -7.50 -14.89 -5.93
CA THR A 129 -8.91 -14.48 -5.96
C THR A 129 -9.06 -12.97 -6.09
N TYR A 130 -10.30 -12.52 -6.14
CA TYR A 130 -10.64 -11.10 -6.18
C TYR A 130 -10.09 -10.35 -4.96
N ILE A 131 -9.21 -9.40 -5.17
CA ILE A 131 -8.64 -8.57 -4.12
C ILE A 131 -8.74 -7.09 -4.50
N ILE A 132 -9.40 -6.32 -3.63
CA ILE A 132 -9.55 -4.86 -3.81
C ILE A 132 -9.13 -4.04 -2.59
N ARG A 133 -8.84 -4.69 -1.47
CA ARG A 133 -8.48 -4.02 -0.21
C ARG A 133 -7.24 -4.69 0.38
N PHE A 134 -6.13 -3.98 0.29
CA PHE A 134 -4.83 -4.44 0.80
C PHE A 134 -3.92 -3.27 1.11
N GLY A 135 -2.92 -3.54 1.94
CA GLY A 135 -1.81 -2.64 2.22
C GLY A 135 -0.50 -3.40 2.18
N VAL A 136 0.61 -2.71 1.95
CA VAL A 136 1.97 -3.27 1.98
C VAL A 136 2.86 -2.47 2.90
N ALA A 137 3.68 -3.15 3.70
CA ALA A 137 4.73 -2.52 4.50
C ALA A 137 6.04 -3.28 4.37
N ALA A 138 7.12 -2.57 4.07
CA ALA A 138 8.46 -3.12 4.11
C ALA A 138 8.90 -3.28 5.57
N LEU A 139 9.28 -4.49 5.96
CA LEU A 139 9.84 -4.80 7.29
C LEU A 139 11.36 -4.57 7.31
N SER A 140 12.01 -4.83 6.16
CA SER A 140 13.43 -4.55 5.92
C SER A 140 13.66 -4.35 4.42
N SER A 141 14.92 -4.16 4.01
CA SER A 141 15.28 -4.13 2.58
C SER A 141 15.03 -5.44 1.83
N THR A 142 14.83 -6.54 2.55
CA THR A 142 14.65 -7.89 1.98
C THR A 142 13.40 -8.61 2.49
N LYS A 143 12.52 -7.93 3.22
CA LYS A 143 11.30 -8.53 3.77
C LYS A 143 10.15 -7.53 3.78
N PHE A 144 8.96 -7.98 3.45
CA PHE A 144 7.74 -7.18 3.46
C PHE A 144 6.55 -8.00 3.95
N VAL A 145 5.48 -7.31 4.30
CA VAL A 145 4.18 -7.91 4.61
C VAL A 145 3.10 -7.26 3.73
N ILE A 146 2.18 -8.07 3.23
CA ILE A 146 0.93 -7.63 2.61
C ILE A 146 -0.20 -8.07 3.53
N ALA A 147 -1.04 -7.13 3.97
CA ALA A 147 -2.30 -7.42 4.64
C ALA A 147 -3.45 -7.15 3.66
N TYR A 148 -4.44 -8.04 3.62
CA TYR A 148 -5.49 -7.97 2.61
C TYR A 148 -6.79 -8.60 3.09
N GLN A 149 -7.87 -8.24 2.41
CA GLN A 149 -9.15 -8.89 2.53
C GLN A 149 -9.20 -10.05 1.54
N ASP A 150 -9.33 -11.28 2.06
CA ASP A 150 -9.52 -12.48 1.26
C ASP A 150 -11.00 -12.65 0.90
N ASP A 151 -11.31 -12.61 -0.39
CA ASP A 151 -12.67 -12.69 -0.94
C ASP A 151 -12.98 -14.03 -1.61
N ARG A 152 -12.25 -15.11 -1.20
CA ARG A 152 -12.42 -16.47 -1.78
C ARG A 152 -13.80 -17.05 -1.58
N THR A 153 -14.55 -16.56 -0.63
CA THR A 153 -15.93 -16.99 -0.40
C THR A 153 -16.86 -15.79 -0.50
N ALA A 154 -17.92 -15.92 -1.28
CA ALA A 154 -18.92 -14.85 -1.44
C ALA A 154 -19.61 -14.46 -0.10
N VAL A 155 -19.44 -15.26 0.93
CA VAL A 155 -20.15 -15.11 2.22
C VAL A 155 -19.28 -14.54 3.33
N THR A 156 -17.97 -14.80 3.34
CA THR A 156 -17.07 -14.33 4.40
C THR A 156 -15.77 -13.77 3.82
N LYS A 157 -15.54 -12.49 4.04
CA LYS A 157 -14.34 -11.77 3.60
C LYS A 157 -13.37 -11.64 4.76
N THR A 158 -12.53 -12.65 4.95
CA THR A 158 -11.61 -12.70 6.09
C THR A 158 -10.41 -11.79 5.89
N GLY A 159 -9.84 -11.28 6.98
CA GLY A 159 -8.60 -10.51 6.95
C GLY A 159 -7.38 -11.41 7.07
N LYS A 160 -6.48 -11.35 6.09
CA LYS A 160 -5.25 -12.13 6.03
C LYS A 160 -4.02 -11.27 5.84
N ALA A 161 -2.88 -11.80 6.22
CA ALA A 161 -1.59 -11.25 5.84
C ALA A 161 -0.63 -12.35 5.40
N ILE A 162 0.33 -11.97 4.57
CA ILE A 162 1.40 -12.84 4.07
C ILE A 162 2.72 -12.08 4.10
N VAL A 163 3.79 -12.75 4.51
CA VAL A 163 5.15 -12.20 4.48
C VAL A 163 5.87 -12.69 3.24
N GLY A 164 6.55 -11.78 2.56
CA GLY A 164 7.43 -12.10 1.45
C GLY A 164 8.89 -11.76 1.78
N THR A 165 9.81 -12.62 1.31
CA THR A 165 11.26 -12.36 1.33
C THR A 165 11.75 -12.05 -0.08
N ILE A 166 12.79 -11.23 -0.17
CA ILE A 166 13.37 -10.73 -1.44
C ILE A 166 14.82 -11.15 -1.53
N SER A 167 15.19 -11.72 -2.68
CA SER A 167 16.59 -11.98 -3.06
C SER A 167 16.84 -11.37 -4.44
N GLY A 168 17.64 -10.31 -4.49
CA GLY A 168 17.73 -9.46 -5.68
C GLY A 168 16.39 -8.82 -6.01
N THR A 169 15.74 -9.23 -7.11
CA THR A 169 14.40 -8.81 -7.50
C THR A 169 13.36 -9.95 -7.41
N SER A 170 13.80 -11.14 -6.97
CA SER A 170 12.92 -12.31 -6.82
C SER A 170 12.21 -12.30 -5.47
N ILE A 171 10.91 -12.62 -5.47
CA ILE A 171 10.06 -12.69 -4.28
C ILE A 171 9.76 -14.15 -3.98
N THR A 172 9.89 -14.54 -2.70
CA THR A 172 9.37 -15.81 -2.16
C THR A 172 8.35 -15.49 -1.08
N LEU A 173 7.14 -16.01 -1.22
CA LEU A 173 6.04 -15.80 -0.27
C LEU A 173 6.03 -16.91 0.78
N GLY A 174 5.70 -16.55 2.03
CA GLY A 174 5.44 -17.48 3.12
C GLY A 174 4.00 -17.99 3.13
N SER A 175 3.56 -18.46 4.29
CA SER A 175 2.17 -18.90 4.49
C SER A 175 1.28 -17.73 4.91
N GLU A 176 0.03 -17.76 4.48
CA GLU A 176 -1.00 -16.82 4.91
C GLU A 176 -1.32 -17.00 6.40
N ALA A 177 -1.60 -15.90 7.09
CA ALA A 177 -2.07 -15.90 8.48
C ALA A 177 -3.30 -14.99 8.61
N THR A 178 -4.36 -15.49 9.26
CA THR A 178 -5.63 -14.79 9.44
C THR A 178 -5.56 -13.87 10.66
N PHE A 179 -5.81 -12.55 10.47
CA PHE A 179 -5.89 -11.60 11.58
C PHE A 179 -7.33 -11.35 12.07
N THR A 180 -8.32 -11.60 11.22
CA THR A 180 -9.74 -11.64 11.62
C THR A 180 -10.51 -12.63 10.75
N SER A 181 -11.38 -13.39 11.37
CA SER A 181 -12.31 -14.32 10.70
C SER A 181 -13.66 -13.68 10.39
N GLY A 182 -13.91 -12.49 10.92
CA GLY A 182 -15.13 -11.72 10.65
C GLY A 182 -15.17 -11.18 9.22
N ASN A 183 -16.36 -10.90 8.74
CA ASN A 183 -16.58 -10.45 7.36
C ASN A 183 -16.25 -8.96 7.19
N LEU A 184 -15.14 -8.61 6.54
CA LEU A 184 -14.65 -7.23 6.37
C LEU A 184 -15.45 -6.37 5.37
N TYR A 185 -16.43 -6.89 4.66
CA TYR A 185 -17.38 -6.16 3.78
C TYR A 185 -16.77 -5.06 2.89
N ASN A 186 -15.59 -5.26 2.32
CA ASN A 186 -14.91 -4.27 1.46
C ASN A 186 -14.44 -2.99 2.20
N TYR A 187 -14.25 -3.02 3.50
CA TYR A 187 -13.66 -1.91 4.24
C TYR A 187 -12.14 -1.81 4.01
N TYR A 188 -11.62 -0.60 4.09
CA TYR A 188 -10.19 -0.35 3.91
C TYR A 188 -9.41 -0.71 5.17
N LEU A 189 -8.31 -1.38 4.98
CA LEU A 189 -7.34 -1.74 6.00
C LEU A 189 -5.99 -1.08 5.74
N GLY A 190 -5.20 -0.92 6.77
CA GLY A 190 -3.82 -0.43 6.68
C GLY A 190 -2.86 -1.38 7.35
N VAL A 191 -1.61 -1.41 6.89
CA VAL A 191 -0.52 -2.14 7.52
C VAL A 191 0.69 -1.25 7.65
N VAL A 192 1.36 -1.30 8.80
CA VAL A 192 2.54 -0.49 9.09
C VAL A 192 3.56 -1.28 9.88
N LYS A 193 4.84 -1.08 9.56
CA LYS A 193 5.97 -1.56 10.35
C LYS A 193 6.03 -0.80 11.68
N THR A 194 6.27 -1.51 12.79
CA THR A 194 6.41 -0.93 14.12
C THR A 194 7.75 -1.26 14.80
N GLY A 195 8.49 -2.21 14.28
CA GLY A 195 9.80 -2.61 14.81
C GLY A 195 10.50 -3.56 13.84
N THR A 196 11.62 -4.13 14.26
CA THR A 196 12.30 -5.20 13.51
C THR A 196 11.42 -6.44 13.54
N ASP A 197 11.01 -6.91 12.35
CA ASP A 197 10.09 -8.04 12.22
C ASP A 197 8.76 -7.87 12.99
N GLU A 198 8.30 -6.62 13.15
CA GLU A 198 7.03 -6.29 13.80
C GLU A 198 6.18 -5.36 12.93
N PHE A 199 4.88 -5.60 12.93
CA PHE A 199 3.91 -4.76 12.23
C PHE A 199 2.57 -4.70 12.95
N ARG A 200 1.72 -3.78 12.54
CA ARG A 200 0.31 -3.71 12.94
C ARG A 200 -0.58 -3.66 11.72
N VAL A 201 -1.71 -4.35 11.81
CA VAL A 201 -2.80 -4.24 10.85
C VAL A 201 -3.94 -3.48 11.51
N GLY A 202 -4.31 -2.34 10.92
CA GLY A 202 -5.48 -1.56 11.32
C GLY A 202 -6.67 -1.90 10.41
N TYR A 203 -7.84 -2.11 11.00
CA TYR A 203 -9.05 -2.49 10.25
C TYR A 203 -10.32 -2.13 11.02
N PRO A 204 -11.45 -1.90 10.33
CA PRO A 204 -12.77 -1.91 10.95
C PRO A 204 -13.10 -3.33 11.41
N ASP A 205 -13.34 -3.51 12.70
CA ASP A 205 -13.48 -4.84 13.32
C ASP A 205 -14.92 -5.38 13.19
N PRO A 206 -15.17 -6.36 12.32
CA PRO A 206 -16.51 -6.90 12.12
C PRO A 206 -17.06 -7.64 13.34
N ASP A 207 -16.17 -8.18 14.18
CA ASP A 207 -16.55 -8.90 15.40
C ASP A 207 -16.85 -7.95 16.56
N ASN A 208 -16.65 -6.64 16.35
CA ASN A 208 -16.83 -5.61 17.37
C ASN A 208 -17.50 -4.36 16.79
N SER A 209 -18.70 -4.53 16.21
CA SER A 209 -19.52 -3.43 15.71
C SER A 209 -18.81 -2.47 14.75
N TRP A 210 -17.85 -2.95 13.99
CA TRP A 210 -17.05 -2.15 13.03
C TRP A 210 -16.24 -1.02 13.68
N TYR A 211 -15.88 -1.17 14.94
CA TYR A 211 -15.04 -0.20 15.63
C TYR A 211 -13.61 -0.26 15.07
N PRO A 212 -12.91 0.89 14.99
CA PRO A 212 -11.53 0.91 14.54
C PRO A 212 -10.66 0.12 15.50
N SER A 213 -10.00 -0.89 14.98
CA SER A 213 -9.17 -1.80 15.75
C SER A 213 -7.82 -2.00 15.07
N PHE A 214 -6.82 -2.45 15.82
CA PHE A 214 -5.61 -2.96 15.24
C PHE A 214 -5.18 -4.28 15.91
N ARG A 215 -4.39 -5.04 15.17
CA ARG A 215 -3.77 -6.25 15.66
C ARG A 215 -2.27 -6.18 15.48
N PRO A 216 -1.48 -6.22 16.57
CA PRO A 216 -0.02 -6.29 16.49
C PRO A 216 0.39 -7.68 16.04
N ALA A 217 1.52 -7.78 15.35
CA ALA A 217 2.08 -9.03 14.88
C ALA A 217 3.60 -9.02 14.92
N THR A 218 4.18 -10.18 15.16
CA THR A 218 5.61 -10.47 15.04
C THR A 218 5.85 -11.48 13.92
N VAL A 219 7.03 -11.41 13.30
CA VAL A 219 7.43 -12.27 12.18
C VAL A 219 8.67 -13.05 12.56
N SER A 220 8.63 -14.36 12.37
CA SER A 220 9.79 -15.26 12.49
C SER A 220 9.99 -15.99 11.17
N GLY A 221 11.09 -15.72 10.47
CA GLY A 221 11.25 -16.13 9.07
C GLY A 221 10.17 -15.49 8.18
N THR A 222 9.20 -16.28 7.72
CA THR A 222 7.99 -15.83 7.01
C THR A 222 6.70 -16.15 7.77
N SER A 223 6.79 -16.69 8.99
CA SER A 223 5.63 -17.02 9.82
C SER A 223 5.18 -15.80 10.62
N ILE A 224 3.87 -15.56 10.68
CA ILE A 224 3.25 -14.45 11.40
C ILE A 224 2.61 -14.98 12.69
N THR A 225 2.87 -14.32 13.82
CA THR A 225 2.20 -14.53 15.09
C THR A 225 1.49 -13.25 15.51
N TYR A 226 0.17 -13.32 15.70
CA TYR A 226 -0.62 -12.17 16.11
C TYR A 226 -0.72 -12.07 17.64
N GLY A 227 -0.59 -10.85 18.14
CA GLY A 227 -0.87 -10.49 19.52
C GLY A 227 -2.36 -10.22 19.77
N THR A 228 -2.65 -9.72 20.96
CA THR A 228 -4.01 -9.34 21.36
C THR A 228 -4.53 -8.15 20.53
N LYS A 229 -5.75 -8.27 20.04
CA LYS A 229 -6.46 -7.18 19.35
C LYS A 229 -6.69 -6.00 20.30
N VAL A 230 -6.50 -4.79 19.78
CA VAL A 230 -6.76 -3.53 20.50
C VAL A 230 -7.84 -2.76 19.77
N VAL A 231 -8.90 -2.40 20.49
CA VAL A 231 -9.96 -1.52 20.00
C VAL A 231 -9.54 -0.08 20.28
N LEU A 232 -9.50 0.76 19.24
CA LEU A 232 -9.05 2.16 19.34
C LEU A 232 -10.14 3.08 19.86
N SER A 233 -11.39 2.82 19.53
CA SER A 233 -12.55 3.63 19.92
C SER A 233 -13.81 2.79 19.86
N SER A 234 -14.68 2.95 20.82
CA SER A 234 -16.03 2.36 20.84
C SER A 234 -17.12 3.36 20.42
N ILE A 235 -16.75 4.52 19.84
CA ILE A 235 -17.66 5.63 19.56
C ILE A 235 -18.16 5.61 18.11
N GLY A 236 -18.51 4.44 17.56
CA GLY A 236 -19.18 4.33 16.27
C GLY A 236 -18.37 3.55 15.23
N GLN A 237 -19.10 3.10 14.22
CA GLN A 237 -18.57 2.35 13.07
C GLN A 237 -17.67 3.20 12.20
N VAL A 238 -16.69 2.56 11.58
CA VAL A 238 -15.77 3.20 10.61
C VAL A 238 -15.72 2.39 9.33
N ASN A 239 -15.51 3.07 8.20
CA ASN A 239 -15.32 2.43 6.90
C ASN A 239 -13.85 2.18 6.58
N GLN A 240 -12.96 2.87 7.27
CA GLN A 240 -11.56 2.88 6.92
C GLN A 240 -10.68 3.12 8.14
N VAL A 241 -9.58 2.39 8.22
CA VAL A 241 -8.52 2.60 9.21
C VAL A 241 -7.22 2.85 8.45
N TYR A 242 -6.67 4.04 8.64
CA TYR A 242 -5.35 4.41 8.14
C TYR A 242 -4.31 4.13 9.20
N VAL A 243 -3.17 3.65 8.79
CA VAL A 243 -2.04 3.38 9.68
C VAL A 243 -0.79 3.98 9.05
N ASP A 244 -0.09 4.82 9.81
CA ASP A 244 1.16 5.41 9.39
C ASP A 244 2.17 5.33 10.53
N SER A 245 3.43 5.15 10.21
CA SER A 245 4.54 5.12 11.17
C SER A 245 5.24 6.47 11.32
N ASN A 246 4.98 7.43 10.42
CA ASN A 246 5.71 8.72 10.33
C ASN A 246 7.25 8.57 10.30
N GLY A 247 7.77 7.37 9.97
CA GLY A 247 9.19 7.06 10.01
C GLY A 247 9.77 6.86 11.42
N GLU A 248 8.99 7.00 12.48
CA GLU A 248 9.37 6.84 13.87
C GLU A 248 8.76 5.57 14.49
N PRO A 249 9.31 5.05 15.60
CA PRO A 249 8.72 3.94 16.34
C PRO A 249 7.37 4.35 16.97
N GLY A 250 6.32 4.25 16.22
CA GLY A 250 4.97 4.60 16.62
C GLY A 250 4.02 4.44 15.44
N SER A 251 2.75 4.17 15.72
CA SER A 251 1.73 4.13 14.67
C SER A 251 0.71 5.21 14.94
N VAL A 252 0.44 6.03 13.92
CA VAL A 252 -0.69 6.95 13.93
C VAL A 252 -1.85 6.22 13.27
N PHE A 253 -3.01 6.22 13.93
CA PHE A 253 -4.24 5.66 13.41
C PHE A 253 -5.22 6.80 13.11
N GLY A 254 -5.59 6.90 11.84
CA GLY A 254 -6.71 7.69 11.40
C GLY A 254 -7.87 6.77 11.01
N PHE A 255 -9.10 7.22 11.19
CA PHE A 255 -10.28 6.49 10.76
C PHE A 255 -11.35 7.46 10.27
N ASP A 256 -12.09 7.02 9.26
CA ASP A 256 -13.23 7.75 8.73
C ASP A 256 -14.53 7.11 9.22
N ARG A 257 -15.43 7.95 9.75
CA ARG A 257 -16.77 7.52 10.15
C ARG A 257 -17.70 7.52 8.95
N SER A 258 -18.40 6.43 8.73
CA SER A 258 -19.57 6.49 7.90
C SER A 258 -20.57 7.48 8.51
N ALA A 259 -21.03 8.45 7.72
CA ALA A 259 -22.22 9.19 8.08
C ALA A 259 -23.37 8.16 8.16
N VAL A 260 -23.82 7.85 9.37
CA VAL A 260 -25.05 7.08 9.57
C VAL A 260 -26.17 8.01 9.14
N SER A 261 -26.66 7.84 7.90
CA SER A 261 -27.96 8.40 7.53
C SER A 261 -29.03 7.61 8.29
N TYR A 262 -29.64 8.24 9.29
CA TYR A 262 -30.86 7.77 9.91
C TYR A 262 -32.05 7.94 8.95
#